data_a6e42b1342ca6cab7808ced2000e48e5
#
_entry.id   a6e42b1342ca6cab7808ced2000e48e5
#
_cell.length_a   1.000
_cell.length_b   1.000
_cell.length_c   1.000
_cell.angle_alpha   90.00
_cell.angle_beta   90.00
_cell.angle_gamma   90.00
#
_symmetry.space_group_name_H-M   'P 1'
#
loop_
_entity.id
_entity.type
_entity.pdbx_description
1 polymer ?
#
loop_
_entity_poly.entity_id
_entity_poly.type
_entity_poly.pdbx_seq_one_letter_code
_entity_poly.pdbx_strand_id
1 'polypeptide(L)'
;MMRLCLVEDSGAANLEPLTLTRATFDLMLGTSTLATKIARAFDIGPGPARRGAVIRTSLAEVQRSRDPHTAVNDRDWLGRGEVVVANGRWVPPADFDASGLFGGSAWVGLCEGRPACAWVGPEYAADLEPNCVDDWFDDLTSKVECSDIGGEWIDRPWDLVAKNSAHIRRDFEQDAKVGLTNRHLSSIALIGPAERLFIHETARIDPYTVFDTTNGPITVSAGA
;
A
#
# COMPACT_ATOMS: atom_id res chain seq x y z
N MET A 1 17.59 2.37 -10.59
CA MET A 1 16.49 1.41 -10.30
C MET A 1 15.71 1.95 -9.12
N MET A 2 14.41 2.23 -9.30
CA MET A 2 13.58 2.88 -8.28
C MET A 2 13.43 2.02 -7.02
N ARG A 3 13.56 2.65 -5.85
CA ARG A 3 13.42 2.03 -4.54
C ARG A 3 12.29 2.71 -3.77
N LEU A 4 11.62 1.97 -2.90
CA LEU A 4 10.53 2.45 -2.05
C LEU A 4 10.84 2.17 -0.59
N CYS A 5 10.79 3.20 0.23
CA CYS A 5 10.81 3.11 1.69
C CYS A 5 9.44 3.47 2.24
N LEU A 6 8.77 2.52 2.89
CA LEU A 6 7.53 2.80 3.60
C LEU A 6 7.84 3.25 5.02
N VAL A 7 7.18 4.30 5.47
CA VAL A 7 7.44 4.85 6.80
C VAL A 7 6.21 4.90 7.69
N GLU A 8 6.42 4.78 8.99
CA GLU A 8 5.40 5.04 10.01
C GLU A 8 5.66 6.38 10.68
N ASP A 9 4.70 7.28 10.57
CA ASP A 9 4.65 8.52 11.34
C ASP A 9 4.00 8.33 12.72
N SER A 10 3.89 9.39 13.50
CA SER A 10 3.24 9.38 14.83
C SER A 10 1.77 8.96 14.78
N GLY A 11 1.11 9.15 13.63
CA GLY A 11 -0.28 8.75 13.41
C GLY A 11 -0.51 7.24 13.44
N ALA A 12 0.54 6.42 13.39
CA ALA A 12 0.43 4.96 13.54
C ALA A 12 -0.25 4.55 14.86
N ALA A 13 -0.06 5.31 15.93
CA ALA A 13 -0.70 5.07 17.22
C ALA A 13 -2.24 5.21 17.17
N ASN A 14 -2.75 6.05 16.29
CA ASN A 14 -4.20 6.26 16.14
C ASN A 14 -4.92 5.03 15.53
N LEU A 15 -4.18 4.09 14.97
CA LEU A 15 -4.69 2.86 14.36
C LEU A 15 -4.63 1.66 15.32
N GLU A 16 -4.24 1.87 16.57
CA GLU A 16 -4.34 0.81 17.57
C GLU A 16 -5.81 0.41 17.82
N PRO A 17 -6.07 -0.90 18.08
CA PRO A 17 -5.10 -1.97 18.35
C PRO A 17 -4.53 -2.68 17.11
N LEU A 18 -4.94 -2.32 15.88
CA LEU A 18 -4.56 -3.01 14.65
C LEU A 18 -3.05 -2.97 14.37
N THR A 19 -2.40 -1.89 14.81
CA THR A 19 -0.97 -1.65 14.60
C THR A 19 -0.06 -2.13 15.73
N LEU A 20 -0.59 -2.76 16.78
CA LEU A 20 0.23 -3.26 17.89
C LEU A 20 1.25 -4.33 17.46
N THR A 21 0.91 -5.13 16.47
CA THR A 21 1.72 -6.29 16.02
C THR A 21 2.14 -6.24 14.56
N ARG A 22 1.85 -5.14 13.86
CA ARG A 22 2.17 -4.95 12.44
C ARG A 22 2.32 -3.49 12.10
N ALA A 23 3.07 -3.20 11.05
CA ALA A 23 3.19 -1.85 10.53
C ALA A 23 1.88 -1.38 9.88
N THR A 24 1.68 -0.06 9.83
CA THR A 24 0.48 0.57 9.26
C THR A 24 0.23 0.13 7.82
N PHE A 25 1.29 0.06 7.03
CA PHE A 25 1.21 -0.31 5.61
C PHE A 25 0.89 -1.80 5.38
N ASP A 26 0.94 -2.65 6.41
CA ASP A 26 0.50 -4.05 6.35
C ASP A 26 -1.02 -4.21 6.57
N LEU A 27 -1.72 -3.12 6.88
CA LEU A 27 -3.17 -3.14 7.01
C LEU A 27 -3.83 -3.33 5.65
N MET A 28 -4.90 -4.13 5.64
CA MET A 28 -5.71 -4.40 4.45
C MET A 28 -6.73 -3.30 4.23
N LEU A 29 -6.85 -2.86 2.96
CA LEU A 29 -7.92 -1.98 2.49
C LEU A 29 -8.35 -2.47 1.11
N GLY A 30 -9.59 -2.88 0.97
CA GLY A 30 -10.01 -3.62 -0.22
C GLY A 30 -9.43 -5.03 -0.25
N THR A 31 -8.84 -5.43 -1.36
CA THR A 31 -8.24 -6.76 -1.57
C THR A 31 -6.72 -6.80 -1.42
N SER A 32 -6.10 -5.67 -1.09
CA SER A 32 -4.64 -5.54 -0.97
C SER A 32 -4.23 -4.70 0.24
N THR A 33 -2.96 -4.83 0.65
CA THR A 33 -2.40 -4.01 1.74
C THR A 33 -2.14 -2.59 1.26
N LEU A 34 -2.04 -1.64 2.21
CA LEU A 34 -1.61 -0.27 1.90
C LEU A 34 -0.24 -0.26 1.21
N ALA A 35 0.71 -1.10 1.67
CA ALA A 35 2.00 -1.29 1.02
C ALA A 35 1.88 -1.67 -0.46
N THR A 36 0.95 -2.56 -0.78
CA THR A 36 0.72 -2.99 -2.18
C THR A 36 0.16 -1.84 -3.02
N LYS A 37 -0.78 -1.07 -2.48
CA LYS A 37 -1.35 0.09 -3.18
C LYS A 37 -0.30 1.16 -3.46
N ILE A 38 0.53 1.49 -2.48
CA ILE A 38 1.62 2.44 -2.64
C ILE A 38 2.65 1.92 -3.65
N ALA A 39 3.07 0.66 -3.56
CA ALA A 39 4.05 0.09 -4.49
C ALA A 39 3.54 0.08 -5.94
N ARG A 40 2.25 -0.19 -6.16
CA ARG A 40 1.61 -0.09 -7.49
C ARG A 40 1.61 1.33 -8.04
N ALA A 41 1.31 2.32 -7.21
CA ALA A 41 1.29 3.72 -7.61
C ALA A 41 2.64 4.21 -8.15
N PHE A 42 3.74 3.65 -7.65
CA PHE A 42 5.09 3.97 -8.10
C PHE A 42 5.69 2.94 -9.07
N ASP A 43 4.90 2.00 -9.57
CA ASP A 43 5.35 0.89 -10.43
C ASP A 43 6.57 0.12 -9.86
N ILE A 44 6.56 -0.08 -8.54
CA ILE A 44 7.62 -0.81 -7.84
C ILE A 44 7.17 -2.23 -7.57
N GLY A 45 7.57 -3.13 -8.46
CA GLY A 45 7.32 -4.55 -8.33
C GLY A 45 8.00 -5.19 -7.10
N PRO A 46 7.61 -6.43 -6.74
CA PRO A 46 8.28 -7.19 -5.70
C PRO A 46 9.73 -7.48 -6.11
N GLY A 47 10.65 -7.40 -5.16
CA GLY A 47 12.04 -7.78 -5.40
C GLY A 47 12.96 -7.40 -4.26
N PRO A 48 13.98 -8.23 -3.97
CA PRO A 48 14.98 -7.90 -2.98
C PRO A 48 15.70 -6.61 -3.37
N ALA A 49 16.17 -5.86 -2.40
CA ALA A 49 16.87 -4.59 -2.52
C ALA A 49 16.06 -3.38 -3.01
N ARG A 50 14.80 -3.54 -3.41
CA ARG A 50 13.94 -2.41 -3.83
C ARG A 50 13.07 -1.85 -2.72
N ARG A 51 12.89 -2.58 -1.63
CA ARG A 51 11.98 -2.23 -0.53
C ARG A 51 12.73 -1.98 0.76
N GLY A 52 12.41 -0.89 1.39
CA GLY A 52 12.80 -0.55 2.74
C GLY A 52 11.60 -0.15 3.58
N ALA A 53 11.80 -0.15 4.88
CA ALA A 53 10.82 0.33 5.84
C ALA A 53 11.52 1.03 7.00
N VAL A 54 11.00 2.20 7.39
CA VAL A 54 11.40 2.86 8.64
C VAL A 54 10.18 2.88 9.55
N ILE A 55 10.23 2.07 10.59
CA ILE A 55 9.12 1.79 11.49
C ILE A 55 9.56 1.83 12.94
N ARG A 56 8.60 1.88 13.83
CA ARG A 56 8.82 1.77 15.29
C ARG A 56 9.76 0.61 15.60
N THR A 57 10.77 0.86 16.43
CA THR A 57 11.81 -0.13 16.77
C THR A 57 11.25 -1.41 17.37
N SER A 58 10.13 -1.31 18.11
CA SER A 58 9.43 -2.47 18.69
C SER A 58 8.89 -3.48 17.67
N LEU A 59 8.66 -3.05 16.44
CA LEU A 59 8.16 -3.91 15.35
C LEU A 59 9.25 -4.37 14.37
N ALA A 60 10.46 -3.84 14.49
CA ALA A 60 11.50 -4.07 13.49
C ALA A 60 11.85 -5.57 13.30
N GLU A 61 11.95 -6.34 14.39
CA GLU A 61 12.23 -7.78 14.31
C GLU A 61 11.04 -8.56 13.73
N VAL A 62 9.82 -8.20 14.11
CA VAL A 62 8.61 -8.81 13.55
C VAL A 62 8.54 -8.58 12.04
N GLN A 63 8.84 -7.37 11.61
CA GLN A 63 8.82 -7.02 10.18
C GLN A 63 9.91 -7.75 9.41
N ARG A 64 11.14 -7.85 9.93
CA ARG A 64 12.21 -8.64 9.31
C ARG A 64 11.87 -10.12 9.20
N SER A 65 11.20 -10.69 10.20
CA SER A 65 10.77 -12.08 10.18
C SER A 65 9.66 -12.31 9.15
N ARG A 66 8.75 -11.33 8.99
CA ARG A 66 7.61 -11.42 8.05
C ARG A 66 8.04 -11.23 6.60
N ASP A 67 8.92 -10.26 6.34
CA ASP A 67 9.48 -9.99 5.01
C ASP A 67 11.00 -9.84 5.10
N PRO A 68 11.76 -10.96 4.99
CA PRO A 68 13.22 -10.94 5.05
C PRO A 68 13.90 -10.17 3.91
N HIS A 69 13.16 -9.81 2.87
CA HIS A 69 13.68 -9.08 1.71
C HIS A 69 13.54 -7.56 1.82
N THR A 70 12.82 -7.09 2.83
CA THR A 70 12.70 -5.65 3.12
C THR A 70 13.80 -5.19 4.07
N ALA A 71 14.51 -4.13 3.69
CA ALA A 71 15.49 -3.46 4.55
C ALA A 71 14.75 -2.66 5.64
N VAL A 72 14.76 -3.14 6.89
CA VAL A 72 14.01 -2.54 8.00
C VAL A 72 14.95 -1.73 8.88
N ASN A 73 14.70 -0.41 8.98
CA ASN A 73 15.49 0.54 9.76
C ASN A 73 16.99 0.46 9.39
N ASP A 74 17.27 0.32 8.08
CA ASP A 74 18.61 0.11 7.55
C ASP A 74 19.12 1.42 6.91
N ARG A 75 19.96 2.12 7.64
CA ARG A 75 20.54 3.40 7.24
C ARG A 75 21.47 3.27 6.04
N ASP A 76 22.22 2.16 5.96
CA ASP A 76 23.10 1.91 4.82
C ASP A 76 22.30 1.66 3.54
N TRP A 77 21.17 0.98 3.68
CA TRP A 77 20.26 0.82 2.54
C TRP A 77 19.69 2.17 2.09
N LEU A 78 19.26 3.04 2.98
CA LEU A 78 18.76 4.39 2.66
C LEU A 78 19.82 5.21 1.91
N GLY A 79 21.07 5.15 2.34
CA GLY A 79 22.19 5.91 1.75
C GLY A 79 22.68 5.43 0.38
N ARG A 80 22.15 4.33 -0.19
CA ARG A 80 22.66 3.76 -1.47
C ARG A 80 22.23 4.52 -2.74
N GLY A 81 21.42 5.55 -2.66
CA GLY A 81 20.94 6.32 -3.81
C GLY A 81 19.51 6.79 -3.63
N GLU A 82 18.92 7.27 -4.69
CA GLU A 82 17.58 7.85 -4.69
C GLU A 82 16.50 6.85 -4.26
N VAL A 83 15.51 7.34 -3.53
CA VAL A 83 14.43 6.54 -2.96
C VAL A 83 13.13 7.34 -2.88
N VAL A 84 12.00 6.68 -3.16
CA VAL A 84 10.68 7.16 -2.76
C VAL A 84 10.49 6.81 -1.29
N VAL A 85 10.25 7.79 -0.45
CA VAL A 85 9.78 7.61 0.93
C VAL A 85 8.28 7.87 0.94
N ALA A 86 7.47 6.91 1.39
CA ALA A 86 6.02 7.06 1.39
C ALA A 86 5.42 6.71 2.76
N ASN A 87 4.54 7.57 3.23
CA ASN A 87 3.81 7.36 4.48
C ASN A 87 2.90 6.14 4.35
N GLY A 88 3.04 5.19 5.26
CA GLY A 88 2.32 3.92 5.25
C GLY A 88 0.82 4.03 5.49
N ARG A 89 0.31 5.22 5.86
CA ARG A 89 -1.11 5.52 6.06
C ARG A 89 -1.74 6.25 4.87
N TRP A 90 -0.95 6.70 3.91
CA TRP A 90 -1.43 7.34 2.70
C TRP A 90 -1.90 6.30 1.67
N VAL A 91 -3.02 6.56 1.05
CA VAL A 91 -3.55 5.77 -0.07
C VAL A 91 -3.52 6.62 -1.32
N PRO A 92 -2.68 6.29 -2.30
CA PRO A 92 -2.60 7.03 -3.56
C PRO A 92 -3.96 7.08 -4.29
N PRO A 93 -4.28 8.17 -5.02
CA PRO A 93 -5.46 8.19 -5.88
C PRO A 93 -5.38 7.15 -6.99
N ALA A 94 -6.51 6.82 -7.61
CA ALA A 94 -6.57 5.77 -8.62
C ALA A 94 -5.79 6.10 -9.89
N ASP A 95 -5.75 7.37 -10.22
CA ASP A 95 -5.11 7.98 -11.39
C ASP A 95 -3.74 8.62 -11.06
N PHE A 96 -3.15 8.23 -9.93
CA PHE A 96 -1.82 8.72 -9.56
C PHE A 96 -0.79 8.33 -10.62
N ASP A 97 -0.17 9.35 -11.22
CA ASP A 97 0.90 9.18 -12.20
C ASP A 97 2.23 9.69 -11.64
N ALA A 98 3.13 8.75 -11.39
CA ALA A 98 4.46 9.03 -10.91
C ALA A 98 5.48 9.34 -12.02
N SER A 99 5.12 9.20 -13.31
CA SER A 99 6.07 9.22 -14.43
C SER A 99 6.85 10.53 -14.60
N GLY A 100 6.27 11.65 -14.17
CA GLY A 100 6.92 12.97 -14.22
C GLY A 100 7.67 13.37 -12.96
N LEU A 101 7.65 12.54 -11.91
CA LEU A 101 8.12 12.92 -10.59
C LEU A 101 9.58 12.54 -10.30
N PHE A 102 10.21 11.76 -11.19
CA PHE A 102 11.54 11.17 -10.96
C PHE A 102 12.61 11.74 -11.89
N GLY A 103 13.86 11.70 -11.43
CA GLY A 103 15.03 12.12 -12.22
C GLY A 103 15.35 13.60 -12.15
N GLY A 104 14.67 14.34 -11.28
CA GLY A 104 14.91 15.75 -10.97
C GLY A 104 15.44 15.97 -9.56
N SER A 105 15.29 17.22 -9.07
CA SER A 105 15.57 17.57 -7.68
C SER A 105 14.64 16.84 -6.71
N ALA A 106 15.06 16.75 -5.45
CA ALA A 106 14.19 16.25 -4.37
C ALA A 106 12.88 17.05 -4.30
N TRP A 107 11.77 16.36 -4.00
CA TRP A 107 10.45 16.97 -3.85
C TRP A 107 9.60 16.22 -2.84
N VAL A 108 8.53 16.87 -2.36
CA VAL A 108 7.53 16.28 -1.44
C VAL A 108 6.14 16.37 -2.07
N GLY A 109 5.45 15.23 -2.06
CA GLY A 109 4.03 15.14 -2.39
C GLY A 109 3.15 15.32 -1.15
N LEU A 110 2.20 16.24 -1.23
CA LEU A 110 1.25 16.53 -0.16
C LEU A 110 -0.12 15.92 -0.48
N CYS A 111 -0.78 15.45 0.55
CA CYS A 111 -2.19 15.06 0.52
C CYS A 111 -2.90 15.77 1.67
N GLU A 112 -3.89 16.60 1.36
CA GLU A 112 -4.58 17.43 2.37
C GLU A 112 -3.62 18.29 3.21
N GLY A 113 -2.56 18.80 2.59
CA GLY A 113 -1.52 19.61 3.25
C GLY A 113 -0.54 18.83 4.13
N ARG A 114 -0.64 17.51 4.20
CA ARG A 114 0.27 16.62 4.96
C ARG A 114 1.23 15.90 4.01
N PRO A 115 2.51 15.72 4.37
CA PRO A 115 3.46 14.96 3.56
C PRO A 115 3.01 13.49 3.41
N ALA A 116 2.77 13.10 2.17
CA ALA A 116 2.32 11.76 1.81
C ALA A 116 3.45 10.90 1.26
N CYS A 117 4.31 11.50 0.44
CA CYS A 117 5.54 10.86 -0.03
C CYS A 117 6.60 11.90 -0.37
N ALA A 118 7.82 11.44 -0.57
CA ALA A 118 8.93 12.25 -1.05
C ALA A 118 9.82 11.46 -2.01
N TRP A 119 10.39 12.13 -3.01
CA TRP A 119 11.52 11.63 -3.78
C TRP A 119 12.78 12.32 -3.31
N VAL A 120 13.75 11.57 -2.86
CA VAL A 120 14.95 12.11 -2.23
C VAL A 120 16.21 11.33 -2.61
N GLY A 121 17.33 12.04 -2.65
CA GLY A 121 18.65 11.46 -2.72
C GLY A 121 19.14 10.96 -1.34
N PRO A 122 20.34 10.33 -1.34
CA PRO A 122 20.94 9.78 -0.12
C PRO A 122 21.24 10.86 0.95
N GLU A 123 21.45 12.11 0.53
CA GLU A 123 21.72 13.25 1.41
C GLU A 123 20.57 13.60 2.35
N TYR A 124 19.33 13.27 1.96
CA TYR A 124 18.14 13.42 2.81
C TYR A 124 17.71 12.09 3.42
N ALA A 125 17.79 10.99 2.63
CA ALA A 125 17.31 9.70 3.06
C ALA A 125 18.14 9.12 4.24
N ALA A 126 19.43 9.44 4.34
CA ALA A 126 20.31 8.96 5.40
C ALA A 126 19.93 9.48 6.81
N ASP A 127 19.20 10.60 6.86
CA ASP A 127 18.77 11.22 8.12
C ASP A 127 17.39 10.71 8.58
N LEU A 128 16.76 9.84 7.79
CA LEU A 128 15.47 9.25 8.14
C LEU A 128 15.63 8.17 9.20
N GLU A 129 15.10 8.43 10.39
CA GLU A 129 15.21 7.54 11.54
C GLU A 129 13.83 7.11 12.08
N PRO A 130 13.74 5.93 12.72
CA PRO A 130 12.54 5.52 13.43
C PRO A 130 12.10 6.55 14.48
N ASN A 131 10.79 6.76 14.58
CA ASN A 131 10.14 7.72 15.50
C ASN A 131 10.42 9.21 15.25
N CYS A 132 11.19 9.56 14.21
CA CYS A 132 11.48 10.95 13.79
C CYS A 132 10.95 11.26 12.38
N VAL A 133 10.01 10.45 11.88
CA VAL A 133 9.49 10.57 10.52
C VAL A 133 8.74 11.87 10.30
N ASP A 134 7.96 12.31 11.29
CA ASP A 134 7.23 13.59 11.21
C ASP A 134 8.22 14.77 11.12
N ASP A 135 9.19 14.83 12.03
CA ASP A 135 10.22 15.88 12.05
C ASP A 135 11.03 15.88 10.75
N TRP A 136 11.34 14.70 10.21
CA TRP A 136 12.05 14.56 8.95
C TRP A 136 11.25 15.13 7.77
N PHE A 137 9.94 14.84 7.69
CA PHE A 137 9.08 15.40 6.67
C PHE A 137 8.91 16.91 6.81
N ASP A 138 8.77 17.44 8.02
CA ASP A 138 8.64 18.86 8.32
C ASP A 138 9.90 19.61 7.89
N ASP A 139 11.07 19.09 8.21
CA ASP A 139 12.36 19.64 7.78
C ASP A 139 12.50 19.62 6.25
N LEU A 140 12.14 18.49 5.62
CA LEU A 140 12.24 18.33 4.17
C LEU A 140 11.29 19.29 3.42
N THR A 141 10.04 19.45 3.85
CA THR A 141 9.07 20.35 3.24
C THR A 141 9.52 21.82 3.25
N SER A 142 10.36 22.18 4.22
CA SER A 142 10.96 23.52 4.28
C SER A 142 12.09 23.76 3.26
N LYS A 143 12.66 22.69 2.69
CA LYS A 143 13.88 22.72 1.87
C LYS A 143 13.67 22.43 0.39
N VAL A 144 12.58 21.74 0.05
CA VAL A 144 12.36 21.26 -1.31
C VAL A 144 10.98 21.68 -1.84
N GLU A 145 10.77 21.52 -3.14
CA GLU A 145 9.49 21.79 -3.78
C GLU A 145 8.40 20.84 -3.27
N CYS A 146 7.21 21.38 -3.03
CA CYS A 146 6.05 20.63 -2.58
C CYS A 146 4.93 20.74 -3.61
N SER A 147 4.26 19.60 -3.88
CA SER A 147 3.11 19.54 -4.79
C SER A 147 1.96 18.77 -4.16
N ASP A 148 0.73 19.22 -4.38
CA ASP A 148 -0.44 18.44 -3.99
C ASP A 148 -0.60 17.27 -4.96
N ILE A 149 -0.61 16.04 -4.41
CA ILE A 149 -0.73 14.79 -5.16
C ILE A 149 -2.03 14.06 -4.88
N GLY A 150 -2.86 14.61 -4.00
CA GLY A 150 -4.13 14.00 -3.60
C GLY A 150 -3.99 12.65 -2.88
N GLY A 151 -5.08 11.91 -2.86
CA GLY A 151 -5.16 10.62 -2.19
C GLY A 151 -6.06 10.66 -0.96
N GLU A 152 -5.87 9.68 -0.09
CA GLU A 152 -6.67 9.51 1.11
C GLU A 152 -5.78 9.14 2.29
N TRP A 153 -6.18 9.54 3.50
CA TRP A 153 -5.55 9.10 4.73
C TRP A 153 -6.34 8.02 5.44
N ILE A 154 -5.62 7.11 6.06
CA ILE A 154 -6.13 6.14 7.03
C ILE A 154 -5.67 6.60 8.40
N ASP A 155 -6.52 7.37 9.07
CA ASP A 155 -6.20 7.98 10.36
C ASP A 155 -6.78 7.20 11.55
N ARG A 156 -7.81 6.38 11.30
CA ARG A 156 -8.53 5.63 12.32
C ARG A 156 -8.89 4.23 11.83
N PRO A 157 -9.05 3.25 12.73
CA PRO A 157 -9.43 1.89 12.36
C PRO A 157 -10.74 1.81 11.56
N TRP A 158 -11.70 2.65 11.83
CA TRP A 158 -12.98 2.68 11.11
C TRP A 158 -12.88 3.24 9.69
N ASP A 159 -11.82 3.98 9.34
CA ASP A 159 -11.59 4.41 7.96
C ASP A 159 -11.39 3.20 7.04
N LEU A 160 -10.70 2.17 7.54
CA LEU A 160 -10.56 0.90 6.82
C LEU A 160 -11.92 0.26 6.51
N VAL A 161 -12.87 0.35 7.43
CA VAL A 161 -14.23 -0.18 7.24
C VAL A 161 -15.02 0.70 6.29
N ALA A 162 -15.04 2.01 6.54
CA ALA A 162 -15.84 2.97 5.78
C ALA A 162 -15.43 3.02 4.29
N LYS A 163 -14.13 2.94 4.02
CA LYS A 163 -13.56 3.03 2.67
C LYS A 163 -13.49 1.67 1.96
N ASN A 164 -13.64 0.54 2.67
CA ASN A 164 -13.36 -0.81 2.16
C ASN A 164 -14.15 -1.15 0.88
N SER A 165 -15.44 -0.84 0.84
CA SER A 165 -16.28 -1.16 -0.33
C SER A 165 -15.82 -0.46 -1.62
N ALA A 166 -15.40 0.80 -1.51
CA ALA A 166 -14.88 1.55 -2.66
C ALA A 166 -13.55 0.94 -3.14
N HIS A 167 -12.68 0.59 -2.18
CA HIS A 167 -11.39 -0.03 -2.51
C HIS A 167 -11.50 -1.45 -3.04
N ILE A 168 -12.48 -2.26 -2.62
CA ILE A 168 -12.75 -3.57 -3.24
C ILE A 168 -13.09 -3.40 -4.73
N ARG A 169 -13.95 -2.43 -5.06
CA ARG A 169 -14.30 -2.16 -6.47
C ARG A 169 -13.09 -1.69 -7.27
N ARG A 170 -12.35 -0.73 -6.73
CA ARG A 170 -11.14 -0.21 -7.36
C ARG A 170 -10.09 -1.29 -7.60
N ASP A 171 -9.80 -2.11 -6.59
CA ASP A 171 -8.83 -3.19 -6.70
C ASP A 171 -9.27 -4.23 -7.75
N PHE A 172 -10.56 -4.55 -7.79
CA PHE A 172 -11.12 -5.47 -8.78
C PHE A 172 -10.93 -4.95 -10.20
N GLU A 173 -11.21 -3.66 -10.44
CA GLU A 173 -11.04 -3.00 -11.73
C GLU A 173 -9.56 -2.93 -12.15
N GLN A 174 -8.68 -2.57 -11.21
CA GLN A 174 -7.23 -2.47 -11.46
C GLN A 174 -6.57 -3.82 -11.74
N ASP A 175 -6.98 -4.87 -11.04
CA ASP A 175 -6.42 -6.20 -11.23
C ASP A 175 -6.90 -6.84 -12.54
N ALA A 176 -7.87 -6.23 -13.24
CA ALA A 176 -8.47 -6.73 -14.50
C ALA A 176 -8.73 -8.25 -14.45
N LYS A 177 -9.07 -8.77 -13.28
CA LYS A 177 -9.32 -10.19 -13.08
C LYS A 177 -10.65 -10.55 -13.70
N VAL A 178 -10.62 -10.96 -14.94
CA VAL A 178 -11.77 -11.53 -15.64
C VAL A 178 -11.61 -13.05 -15.63
N GLY A 179 -12.57 -13.74 -15.04
CA GLY A 179 -12.65 -15.16 -15.31
C GLY A 179 -13.32 -16.00 -14.23
N LEU A 180 -14.51 -16.41 -14.56
CA LEU A 180 -15.02 -17.71 -14.12
C LEU A 180 -14.35 -18.76 -15.00
N THR A 181 -13.54 -19.64 -14.43
CA THR A 181 -13.19 -20.88 -15.14
C THR A 181 -14.44 -21.74 -15.26
N ASN A 182 -14.65 -22.37 -16.43
CA ASN A 182 -15.79 -23.28 -16.69
C ASN A 182 -15.95 -24.38 -15.61
N ARG A 183 -14.92 -24.66 -14.86
CA ARG A 183 -14.89 -25.66 -13.79
C ARG A 183 -15.86 -25.33 -12.63
N HIS A 184 -16.11 -24.06 -12.36
CA HIS A 184 -16.95 -23.65 -11.21
C HIS A 184 -18.40 -23.37 -11.60
N LEU A 185 -18.68 -23.09 -12.88
CA LEU A 185 -20.01 -22.71 -13.36
C LEU A 185 -21.10 -23.77 -13.17
N SER A 186 -20.74 -25.07 -13.13
CA SER A 186 -21.72 -26.15 -13.01
C SER A 186 -22.18 -26.44 -11.58
N SER A 187 -21.48 -25.89 -10.58
CA SER A 187 -21.74 -26.20 -9.17
C SER A 187 -22.16 -25.01 -8.32
N ILE A 188 -22.19 -23.81 -8.88
CA ILE A 188 -22.54 -22.56 -8.19
C ILE A 188 -23.81 -21.93 -8.75
N ALA A 189 -24.51 -21.16 -7.93
CA ALA A 189 -25.54 -20.22 -8.38
C ALA A 189 -24.97 -18.81 -8.39
N LEU A 190 -25.19 -18.09 -9.48
CA LEU A 190 -24.77 -16.69 -9.64
C LEU A 190 -26.00 -15.81 -9.78
N ILE A 191 -26.07 -14.76 -8.95
CA ILE A 191 -27.04 -13.67 -9.03
C ILE A 191 -26.28 -12.40 -9.41
N GLY A 192 -26.77 -11.70 -10.45
CA GLY A 192 -26.13 -10.47 -10.94
C GLY A 192 -25.10 -10.72 -12.03
N PRO A 193 -24.30 -9.69 -12.39
CA PRO A 193 -23.36 -9.72 -13.50
C PRO A 193 -22.18 -10.68 -13.26
N ALA A 194 -21.95 -11.59 -14.22
CA ALA A 194 -20.89 -12.60 -14.15
C ALA A 194 -19.48 -11.99 -14.23
N GLU A 195 -19.33 -10.86 -14.94
CA GLU A 195 -18.09 -10.12 -15.08
C GLU A 195 -17.60 -9.51 -13.76
N ARG A 196 -18.44 -9.46 -12.73
CA ARG A 196 -18.09 -9.03 -11.39
C ARG A 196 -17.66 -10.14 -10.45
N LEU A 197 -17.59 -11.39 -10.95
CA LEU A 197 -17.14 -12.53 -10.15
C LEU A 197 -15.80 -13.03 -10.67
N PHE A 198 -14.79 -13.04 -9.81
CA PHE A 198 -13.52 -13.71 -10.05
C PHE A 198 -13.33 -14.84 -9.04
N ILE A 199 -13.06 -16.05 -9.54
CA ILE A 199 -12.69 -17.21 -8.70
C ILE A 199 -11.37 -17.76 -9.23
N HIS A 200 -10.36 -17.77 -8.37
CA HIS A 200 -9.04 -18.33 -8.70
C HIS A 200 -9.16 -19.85 -8.97
N GLU A 201 -8.39 -20.36 -9.93
CA GLU A 201 -8.43 -21.78 -10.33
C GLU A 201 -8.15 -22.78 -9.19
N THR A 202 -7.37 -22.37 -8.18
CA THR A 202 -7.03 -23.19 -7.02
C THR A 202 -8.01 -23.06 -5.85
N ALA A 203 -9.02 -22.16 -5.97
CA ALA A 203 -10.04 -22.01 -4.95
C ALA A 203 -10.96 -23.25 -4.91
N ARG A 204 -11.37 -23.65 -3.73
CA ARG A 204 -12.35 -24.73 -3.52
C ARG A 204 -13.70 -24.13 -3.19
N ILE A 205 -14.68 -24.39 -4.04
CA ILE A 205 -16.06 -23.93 -3.84
C ILE A 205 -16.94 -25.15 -3.61
N ASP A 206 -17.64 -25.16 -2.49
CA ASP A 206 -18.57 -26.22 -2.18
C ASP A 206 -19.84 -26.12 -3.07
N PRO A 207 -20.48 -27.27 -3.38
CA PRO A 207 -21.73 -27.30 -4.15
C PRO A 207 -22.81 -26.43 -3.50
N TYR A 208 -23.65 -25.84 -4.34
CA TYR A 208 -24.77 -24.97 -3.93
C TYR A 208 -24.37 -23.62 -3.32
N THR A 209 -23.10 -23.21 -3.43
CA THR A 209 -22.70 -21.85 -3.07
C THR A 209 -23.38 -20.84 -3.99
N VAL A 210 -23.93 -19.79 -3.40
CA VAL A 210 -24.57 -18.68 -4.13
C VAL A 210 -23.67 -17.47 -4.05
N PHE A 211 -23.32 -16.90 -5.20
CA PHE A 211 -22.61 -15.63 -5.31
C PHE A 211 -23.59 -14.57 -5.80
N ASP A 212 -23.71 -13.45 -5.08
CA ASP A 212 -24.52 -12.30 -5.46
C ASP A 212 -23.63 -11.10 -5.75
N THR A 213 -23.48 -10.77 -7.03
CA THR A 213 -22.67 -9.66 -7.53
C THR A 213 -23.49 -8.41 -7.84
N THR A 214 -24.77 -8.39 -7.45
CA THR A 214 -25.68 -7.27 -7.74
C THR A 214 -25.14 -5.93 -7.23
N ASN A 215 -24.63 -5.92 -6.02
CA ASN A 215 -24.16 -4.70 -5.35
C ASN A 215 -22.65 -4.41 -5.47
N GLY A 216 -21.89 -5.32 -6.04
CA GLY A 216 -20.45 -5.14 -6.21
C GLY A 216 -19.70 -6.39 -6.63
N PRO A 217 -18.40 -6.27 -6.92
CA PRO A 217 -17.59 -7.41 -7.32
C PRO A 217 -17.26 -8.33 -6.16
N ILE A 218 -17.03 -9.61 -6.50
CA ILE A 218 -16.57 -10.64 -5.59
C ILE A 218 -15.27 -11.24 -6.13
N THR A 219 -14.26 -11.32 -5.27
CA THR A 219 -12.99 -11.99 -5.56
C THR A 219 -12.78 -13.15 -4.60
N VAL A 220 -12.64 -14.35 -5.14
CA VAL A 220 -12.20 -15.54 -4.39
C VAL A 220 -10.75 -15.82 -4.76
N SER A 221 -9.84 -15.60 -3.82
CA SER A 221 -8.39 -15.66 -4.05
C SER A 221 -7.86 -17.10 -4.12
N ALA A 222 -6.59 -17.24 -4.49
CA ALA A 222 -5.91 -18.52 -4.51
C ALA A 222 -5.92 -19.20 -3.14
N GLY A 223 -6.23 -20.49 -3.12
CA GLY A 223 -6.22 -21.33 -1.91
C GLY A 223 -7.39 -21.06 -0.94
N ALA A 224 -8.39 -20.26 -1.36
CA ALA A 224 -9.61 -20.07 -0.57
C ALA A 224 -10.47 -21.33 -0.57
#